data_a763729821144f75492292882f0cbef6
#
_entry.id   a763729821144f75492292882f0cbef6
#
_cell.length_a   1.000
_cell.length_b   1.000
_cell.length_c   1.000
_cell.angle_alpha   90.00
_cell.angle_beta   90.00
_cell.angle_gamma   90.00
#
_symmetry.space_group_name_H-M   'P 1'
#
loop_
_entity.id
_entity.type
_entity.pdbx_description
1 polymer ?
#
loop_
_entity_poly.entity_id
_entity_poly.type
_entity_poly.pdbx_seq_one_letter_code
_entity_poly.pdbx_strand_id
1 'polypeptide(L)'
;MMRALSPLLLLPVLLAGCAKNADNEAVANNAANVASVETFDESDAAPIDNQANAPSADARLPTDDWVGKWTGPEGLFLDIQPSPDGKPGHYALTNKDNLDRQGDYPGVAEGTTIRFVRDGKDLAIRPGNGDETGFKYLAGKDDCLIVVKGQEGYCR
;
A
#
# COMPACT_ATOMS: atom_id res chain seq x y z
N MET A 1 48.34 -22.03 21.23
CA MET A 1 48.52 -23.24 20.43
C MET A 1 47.24 -24.06 20.61
N MET A 2 46.40 -24.14 19.62
CA MET A 2 45.53 -25.26 19.22
C MET A 2 44.52 -24.75 18.23
N ARG A 3 44.77 -25.03 16.97
CA ARG A 3 43.86 -24.82 15.86
C ARG A 3 42.84 -25.95 15.83
N ALA A 4 41.57 -25.64 15.79
CA ALA A 4 40.52 -26.62 15.47
C ALA A 4 39.92 -26.23 14.12
N LEU A 5 40.22 -27.03 13.10
CA LEU A 5 39.55 -27.07 11.81
C LEU A 5 38.20 -27.74 12.00
N SER A 6 37.12 -27.14 11.51
CA SER A 6 35.84 -27.81 11.32
C SER A 6 35.46 -27.87 9.86
N PRO A 7 34.93 -29.00 9.39
CA PRO A 7 34.79 -29.29 7.97
C PRO A 7 33.57 -28.70 7.33
N LEU A 8 33.76 -28.33 6.11
CA LEU A 8 32.83 -27.88 5.10
C LEU A 8 31.88 -29.02 4.71
N LEU A 9 30.60 -28.90 5.01
CA LEU A 9 29.55 -29.82 4.52
C LEU A 9 28.90 -29.19 3.28
N LEU A 10 29.25 -29.72 2.11
CA LEU A 10 28.56 -29.51 0.85
C LEU A 10 27.29 -30.35 0.84
N LEU A 11 26.15 -29.74 0.62
CA LEU A 11 24.89 -30.42 0.27
C LEU A 11 24.52 -30.11 -1.18
N PRO A 12 24.15 -31.11 -1.99
CA PRO A 12 23.87 -30.93 -3.42
C PRO A 12 22.43 -30.45 -3.64
N VAL A 13 22.32 -29.59 -4.64
CA VAL A 13 21.09 -29.09 -5.28
C VAL A 13 20.44 -30.24 -6.06
N LEU A 14 19.17 -30.49 -5.81
CA LEU A 14 18.31 -31.27 -6.70
C LEU A 14 17.29 -30.35 -7.38
N LEU A 15 17.54 -30.17 -8.69
CA LEU A 15 16.60 -29.63 -9.66
C LEU A 15 15.65 -30.76 -10.11
N ALA A 16 14.35 -30.52 -9.97
CA ALA A 16 13.32 -31.16 -10.78
C ALA A 16 12.07 -30.28 -10.61
N GLY A 17 11.30 -29.93 -11.58
CA GLY A 17 11.13 -30.28 -12.98
C GLY A 17 9.88 -29.56 -13.45
N CYS A 18 9.87 -29.23 -14.74
CA CYS A 18 8.79 -28.60 -15.49
C CYS A 18 7.48 -29.35 -15.41
N ALA A 19 6.35 -28.60 -15.39
CA ALA A 19 5.13 -29.07 -16.06
C ALA A 19 4.46 -27.88 -16.75
N LYS A 20 4.60 -27.88 -18.07
CA LYS A 20 3.72 -27.20 -19.01
C LYS A 20 2.38 -27.91 -18.99
N ASN A 21 1.29 -27.14 -19.00
CA ASN A 21 0.05 -27.57 -19.65
C ASN A 21 -0.41 -26.46 -20.57
N ALA A 22 -0.18 -26.70 -21.82
CA ALA A 22 -0.88 -26.08 -22.94
C ALA A 22 -2.18 -26.88 -23.19
N ASP A 23 -3.03 -26.23 -23.93
CA ASP A 23 -4.20 -26.74 -24.63
C ASP A 23 -5.53 -26.70 -23.88
N ASN A 24 -6.34 -25.74 -24.28
CA ASN A 24 -7.69 -26.12 -24.71
C ASN A 24 -8.16 -25.21 -25.84
N GLU A 25 -8.37 -25.91 -26.93
CA GLU A 25 -8.78 -25.46 -28.25
C GLU A 25 -10.22 -24.91 -28.28
N ALA A 26 -10.39 -24.11 -29.29
CA ALA A 26 -11.62 -23.57 -29.82
C ALA A 26 -12.72 -24.62 -30.03
N VAL A 27 -13.96 -24.25 -29.74
CA VAL A 27 -15.13 -24.76 -30.44
C VAL A 27 -15.97 -23.58 -30.92
N ALA A 28 -15.87 -23.36 -32.22
CA ALA A 28 -16.87 -22.64 -33.02
C ALA A 28 -18.08 -23.51 -33.20
N ASN A 29 -19.27 -22.95 -33.12
CA ASN A 29 -20.51 -23.29 -33.79
C ASN A 29 -21.64 -22.46 -33.19
N ASN A 30 -22.59 -21.90 -33.87
CA ASN A 30 -23.08 -22.01 -35.23
C ASN A 30 -24.12 -20.90 -35.45
N ALA A 31 -24.21 -20.55 -36.66
CA ALA A 31 -25.07 -19.64 -37.36
C ALA A 31 -26.57 -19.62 -36.99
N ALA A 32 -27.11 -18.43 -37.23
CA ALA A 32 -28.42 -18.14 -37.85
C ALA A 32 -29.67 -18.35 -36.99
N ASN A 33 -30.30 -17.26 -36.65
CA ASN A 33 -31.69 -17.10 -36.98
C ASN A 33 -32.05 -15.64 -37.27
N VAL A 34 -32.73 -15.49 -38.38
CA VAL A 34 -33.15 -14.25 -39.03
C VAL A 34 -34.49 -13.80 -38.50
N ALA A 35 -34.65 -12.47 -38.48
CA ALA A 35 -35.92 -11.74 -38.63
C ALA A 35 -36.88 -11.66 -37.43
N SER A 36 -36.96 -10.47 -36.89
CA SER A 36 -38.22 -9.71 -36.99
C SER A 36 -37.92 -8.23 -36.69
N VAL A 37 -38.22 -7.42 -37.68
CA VAL A 37 -38.34 -5.99 -37.64
C VAL A 37 -39.59 -5.66 -36.83
N GLU A 38 -39.43 -4.96 -35.71
CA GLU A 38 -40.49 -4.14 -35.16
C GLU A 38 -39.90 -2.79 -34.80
N THR A 39 -40.33 -1.81 -35.55
CA THR A 39 -40.14 -0.38 -35.30
C THR A 39 -40.83 -0.01 -33.99
N PHE A 40 -40.10 0.49 -33.03
CA PHE A 40 -40.66 1.25 -31.92
C PHE A 40 -40.07 2.64 -31.83
N ASP A 41 -40.98 3.54 -31.75
CA ASP A 41 -41.00 4.97 -31.63
C ASP A 41 -39.86 5.59 -30.78
N GLU A 42 -39.41 6.66 -31.34
CA GLU A 42 -38.58 7.71 -30.73
C GLU A 42 -39.31 8.30 -29.50
N SER A 43 -38.81 8.05 -28.31
CA SER A 43 -39.19 8.80 -27.12
C SER A 43 -38.00 8.88 -26.19
N ASP A 44 -37.46 10.08 -26.07
CA ASP A 44 -36.74 10.69 -24.96
C ASP A 44 -36.05 9.72 -23.97
N ALA A 45 -34.88 9.25 -24.33
CA ALA A 45 -33.93 8.78 -23.33
C ALA A 45 -32.83 9.86 -23.17
N ALA A 46 -32.91 10.57 -22.07
CA ALA A 46 -31.84 11.42 -21.60
C ALA A 46 -30.51 10.63 -21.62
N PRO A 47 -29.38 11.23 -22.01
CA PRO A 47 -28.10 10.55 -21.94
C PRO A 47 -27.80 10.16 -20.50
N ILE A 48 -27.74 8.86 -20.25
CA ILE A 48 -27.19 8.35 -19.00
C ILE A 48 -25.69 8.67 -19.10
N ASP A 49 -25.33 9.76 -18.44
CA ASP A 49 -23.94 10.17 -18.25
C ASP A 49 -23.28 9.13 -17.32
N ASN A 50 -22.87 8.01 -17.89
CA ASN A 50 -21.94 7.06 -17.28
C ASN A 50 -20.54 7.68 -17.31
N GLN A 51 -20.43 8.85 -16.72
CA GLN A 51 -19.15 9.39 -16.36
C GLN A 51 -18.62 8.53 -15.22
N ALA A 52 -17.97 7.43 -15.59
CA ALA A 52 -17.10 6.71 -14.69
C ALA A 52 -16.17 7.76 -14.08
N ASN A 53 -16.38 8.05 -12.81
CA ASN A 53 -15.65 9.03 -12.03
C ASN A 53 -14.21 8.54 -11.91
N ALA A 54 -13.41 8.73 -12.96
CA ALA A 54 -11.97 8.62 -12.86
C ALA A 54 -11.54 9.69 -11.84
N PRO A 55 -10.84 9.34 -10.76
CA PRO A 55 -10.37 10.33 -9.80
C PRO A 55 -9.57 11.38 -10.57
N SER A 56 -10.05 12.62 -10.54
CA SER A 56 -9.33 13.75 -11.08
C SER A 56 -7.94 13.76 -10.47
N ALA A 57 -6.89 13.94 -11.27
CA ALA A 57 -5.50 14.03 -10.81
C ALA A 57 -5.28 15.14 -9.77
N ASP A 58 -6.25 16.03 -9.57
CA ASP A 58 -6.27 17.13 -8.59
C ASP A 58 -7.10 16.82 -7.33
N ALA A 59 -7.66 15.63 -7.18
CA ALA A 59 -8.42 15.29 -5.96
C ALA A 59 -7.44 15.08 -4.80
N ARG A 60 -7.44 16.02 -3.83
CA ARG A 60 -6.68 15.90 -2.59
C ARG A 60 -7.07 14.61 -1.86
N LEU A 61 -6.08 13.82 -1.51
CA LEU A 61 -6.26 12.57 -0.76
C LEU A 61 -6.33 12.87 0.74
N PRO A 62 -7.07 12.08 1.53
CA PRO A 62 -7.08 12.22 3.00
C PRO A 62 -5.69 12.11 3.62
N THR A 63 -4.79 11.39 2.99
CA THR A 63 -3.40 11.19 3.42
C THR A 63 -2.49 12.39 3.16
N ASP A 64 -2.91 13.34 2.31
CA ASP A 64 -2.15 14.57 2.05
C ASP A 64 -2.14 15.50 3.27
N ASP A 65 -3.12 15.40 4.16
CA ASP A 65 -3.17 16.13 5.42
C ASP A 65 -2.10 15.65 6.42
N TRP A 66 -1.49 14.51 6.16
CA TRP A 66 -0.45 13.95 7.01
C TRP A 66 0.96 14.42 6.66
N VAL A 67 1.11 15.15 5.56
CA VAL A 67 2.42 15.71 5.17
C VAL A 67 2.99 16.56 6.29
N GLY A 68 4.26 16.31 6.60
CA GLY A 68 5.03 16.95 7.65
C GLY A 68 5.51 15.99 8.73
N LYS A 69 6.08 16.55 9.80
CA LYS A 69 6.72 15.78 10.86
C LYS A 69 5.77 15.45 12.00
N TRP A 70 5.74 14.18 12.37
CA TRP A 70 5.01 13.61 13.50
C TRP A 70 6.01 13.12 14.54
N THR A 71 5.73 13.36 15.80
CA THR A 71 6.69 13.16 16.89
C THR A 71 6.27 11.98 17.76
N GLY A 72 7.20 11.07 18.01
CA GLY A 72 7.13 10.01 18.99
C GLY A 72 7.86 10.38 20.29
N PRO A 73 7.92 9.47 21.26
CA PRO A 73 8.72 9.65 22.47
C PRO A 73 10.22 9.63 22.17
N GLU A 74 11.03 10.20 23.05
CA GLU A 74 12.51 10.09 23.06
C GLU A 74 13.20 10.48 21.75
N GLY A 75 12.58 11.39 20.97
CA GLY A 75 13.12 11.84 19.68
C GLY A 75 12.85 10.90 18.51
N LEU A 76 11.97 9.93 18.69
CA LEU A 76 11.40 9.16 17.57
C LEU A 76 10.50 10.07 16.73
N PHE A 77 10.43 9.80 15.43
CA PHE A 77 9.59 10.60 14.53
C PHE A 77 9.25 9.86 13.24
N LEU A 78 8.21 10.34 12.60
CA LEU A 78 7.84 10.02 11.24
C LEU A 78 7.67 11.34 10.48
N ASP A 79 8.43 11.53 9.43
CA ASP A 79 8.30 12.67 8.52
C ASP A 79 7.75 12.18 7.18
N ILE A 80 6.64 12.77 6.76
CA ILE A 80 5.93 12.40 5.54
C ILE A 80 6.05 13.56 4.57
N GLN A 81 6.66 13.35 3.43
CA GLN A 81 6.80 14.35 2.37
C GLN A 81 6.19 13.83 1.06
N PRO A 82 5.71 14.70 0.16
CA PRO A 82 5.36 14.30 -1.18
C PRO A 82 6.54 13.60 -1.86
N SER A 83 6.27 12.53 -2.60
CA SER A 83 7.32 11.82 -3.32
C SER A 83 7.94 12.70 -4.41
N PRO A 84 9.26 12.64 -4.63
CA PRO A 84 9.94 13.35 -5.72
C PRO A 84 9.44 12.97 -7.12
N ASP A 85 8.75 11.84 -7.27
CA ASP A 85 8.18 11.42 -8.55
C ASP A 85 6.93 12.22 -8.96
N GLY A 86 6.41 13.07 -8.05
CA GLY A 86 5.29 13.96 -8.29
C GLY A 86 3.94 13.27 -8.50
N LYS A 87 3.84 11.96 -8.22
CA LYS A 87 2.58 11.24 -8.38
C LYS A 87 1.67 11.46 -7.16
N PRO A 88 0.37 11.74 -7.37
CA PRO A 88 -0.59 11.81 -6.28
C PRO A 88 -0.60 10.53 -5.44
N GLY A 89 -0.64 10.68 -4.12
CA GLY A 89 -0.67 9.56 -3.18
C GLY A 89 0.67 8.82 -3.01
N HIS A 90 1.75 9.33 -3.61
CA HIS A 90 3.10 8.83 -3.36
C HIS A 90 3.82 9.73 -2.35
N TYR A 91 4.46 9.12 -1.38
CA TYR A 91 5.15 9.83 -0.29
C TYR A 91 6.58 9.32 -0.11
N ALA A 92 7.45 10.21 0.31
CA ALA A 92 8.75 9.90 0.87
C ALA A 92 8.63 9.94 2.40
N LEU A 93 8.89 8.81 3.05
CA LEU A 93 8.80 8.66 4.49
C LEU A 93 10.19 8.60 5.08
N THR A 94 10.52 9.52 5.99
CA THR A 94 11.70 9.37 6.86
C THR A 94 11.22 8.94 8.24
N ASN A 95 11.60 7.75 8.66
CA ASN A 95 11.12 7.16 9.91
C ASN A 95 12.27 6.83 10.85
N LYS A 96 12.19 7.35 12.06
CA LYS A 96 13.01 6.94 13.18
C LYS A 96 12.13 6.20 14.20
N ASP A 97 12.09 4.88 14.06
CA ASP A 97 11.24 3.97 14.82
C ASP A 97 11.90 3.46 16.10
N ASN A 98 13.21 3.65 16.24
CA ASN A 98 13.97 3.38 17.46
C ASN A 98 15.16 4.35 17.58
N LEU A 99 15.88 4.30 18.69
CA LEU A 99 16.94 5.26 18.99
C LEU A 99 18.16 5.11 18.08
N ASP A 100 18.41 3.90 17.59
CA ASP A 100 19.63 3.54 16.86
C ASP A 100 19.45 3.59 15.34
N ARG A 101 18.22 3.70 14.87
CA ARG A 101 17.89 3.58 13.45
C ARG A 101 16.97 4.67 12.94
N GLN A 102 17.33 5.19 11.79
CA GLN A 102 16.49 6.02 10.93
C GLN A 102 16.59 5.49 9.51
N GLY A 103 15.50 5.47 8.79
CA GLY A 103 15.46 5.03 7.40
C GLY A 103 14.47 5.81 6.57
N ASP A 104 14.68 5.77 5.24
CA ASP A 104 13.82 6.38 4.25
C ASP A 104 13.09 5.29 3.47
N TYR A 105 11.79 5.46 3.28
CA TYR A 105 10.91 4.46 2.68
C TYR A 105 9.94 5.12 1.70
N PRO A 106 9.69 4.52 0.53
CA PRO A 106 8.59 4.94 -0.31
C PRO A 106 7.26 4.51 0.32
N GLY A 107 6.31 5.44 0.36
CA GLY A 107 4.94 5.20 0.82
C GLY A 107 3.93 5.40 -0.30
N VAL A 108 2.86 4.63 -0.30
CA VAL A 108 1.76 4.76 -1.26
C VAL A 108 0.42 4.82 -0.51
N ALA A 109 -0.40 5.80 -0.85
CA ALA A 109 -1.74 5.93 -0.32
C ALA A 109 -2.63 4.75 -0.79
N GLU A 110 -3.35 4.18 0.15
CA GLU A 110 -4.35 3.16 -0.09
C GLU A 110 -5.58 3.47 0.74
N GLY A 111 -6.55 4.13 0.12
CA GLY A 111 -7.72 4.66 0.82
C GLY A 111 -7.33 5.68 1.90
N THR A 112 -7.57 5.34 3.16
CA THR A 112 -7.26 6.16 4.34
C THR A 112 -5.99 5.70 5.06
N THR A 113 -5.06 5.07 4.36
CA THR A 113 -3.78 4.60 4.91
C THR A 113 -2.64 4.91 3.96
N ILE A 114 -1.40 4.93 4.46
CA ILE A 114 -0.19 4.91 3.63
C ILE A 114 0.50 3.58 3.87
N ARG A 115 0.70 2.82 2.79
CA ARG A 115 1.43 1.54 2.82
C ARG A 115 2.90 1.77 2.53
N PHE A 116 3.76 1.03 3.23
CA PHE A 116 5.20 1.02 2.98
C PHE A 116 5.82 -0.30 3.43
N VAL A 117 7.04 -0.57 2.98
CA VAL A 117 7.80 -1.77 3.37
C VAL A 117 9.00 -1.36 4.21
N ARG A 118 9.14 -1.97 5.40
CA ARG A 118 10.30 -1.80 6.28
C ARG A 118 10.78 -3.18 6.75
N ASP A 119 12.06 -3.48 6.56
CA ASP A 119 12.68 -4.77 6.92
C ASP A 119 11.96 -5.98 6.29
N GLY A 120 11.48 -5.83 5.06
CA GLY A 120 10.74 -6.88 4.35
C GLY A 120 9.32 -7.12 4.87
N LYS A 121 8.80 -6.26 5.74
CA LYS A 121 7.43 -6.32 6.26
C LYS A 121 6.58 -5.23 5.64
N ASP A 122 5.40 -5.61 5.18
CA ASP A 122 4.37 -4.67 4.78
C ASP A 122 3.75 -4.01 6.02
N LEU A 123 3.83 -2.69 6.07
CA LEU A 123 3.29 -1.87 7.14
C LEU A 123 2.28 -0.86 6.58
N ALA A 124 1.40 -0.39 7.45
CA ALA A 124 0.43 0.64 7.12
C ALA A 124 0.41 1.72 8.20
N ILE A 125 0.49 2.97 7.77
CA ILE A 125 0.25 4.13 8.61
C ILE A 125 -1.25 4.42 8.53
N ARG A 126 -1.91 4.58 9.68
CA ARG A 126 -3.33 4.93 9.78
C ARG A 126 -3.58 6.00 10.83
N PRO A 127 -4.67 6.76 10.76
CA PRO A 127 -5.02 7.69 11.82
C PRO A 127 -5.41 6.94 13.10
N GLY A 128 -5.19 7.59 14.22
CA GLY A 128 -5.54 7.09 15.54
C GLY A 128 -5.34 8.15 16.62
N ASN A 129 -5.35 7.73 17.86
CA ASN A 129 -5.10 8.59 19.01
C ASN A 129 -3.87 8.15 19.80
N GLY A 130 -3.48 8.96 20.77
CA GLY A 130 -2.28 8.74 21.59
C GLY A 130 -2.32 7.45 22.40
N ASP A 131 -3.49 7.02 22.85
CA ASP A 131 -3.64 5.78 23.64
C ASP A 131 -3.33 4.55 22.78
N GLU A 132 -3.63 4.61 21.48
CA GLU A 132 -3.31 3.53 20.54
C GLU A 132 -1.82 3.38 20.24
N THR A 133 -1.01 4.41 20.52
CA THR A 133 0.45 4.36 20.30
C THR A 133 1.16 3.42 21.27
N GLY A 134 0.58 3.18 22.46
CA GLY A 134 1.19 2.46 23.57
C GLY A 134 2.16 3.29 24.40
N PHE A 135 2.35 4.57 24.08
CA PHE A 135 3.28 5.45 24.77
C PHE A 135 2.56 6.41 25.73
N LYS A 136 2.89 6.35 27.01
CA LYS A 136 2.28 7.23 28.04
C LYS A 136 2.42 8.72 27.72
N TYR A 137 3.52 9.12 27.09
CA TYR A 137 3.79 10.53 26.75
C TYR A 137 2.90 11.05 25.60
N LEU A 138 2.27 10.15 24.86
CA LEU A 138 1.35 10.51 23.79
C LEU A 138 -0.12 10.32 24.19
N ALA A 139 -0.38 9.70 25.35
CA ALA A 139 -1.74 9.49 25.85
C ALA A 139 -2.52 10.79 25.92
N GLY A 140 -3.79 10.75 25.51
CA GLY A 140 -4.68 11.92 25.48
C GLY A 140 -4.47 12.86 24.30
N LYS A 141 -3.57 12.56 23.35
CA LYS A 141 -3.47 13.26 22.06
C LYS A 141 -4.46 12.65 21.06
N ASP A 142 -5.13 13.49 20.29
CA ASP A 142 -6.16 13.05 19.33
C ASP A 142 -5.63 12.95 17.90
N ASP A 143 -4.61 13.74 17.55
CA ASP A 143 -4.01 13.77 16.21
C ASP A 143 -2.73 12.92 16.18
N CYS A 144 -2.92 11.63 15.87
CA CYS A 144 -1.83 10.65 15.83
C CYS A 144 -1.92 9.75 14.62
N LEU A 145 -0.76 9.25 14.21
CA LEU A 145 -0.58 8.21 13.20
C LEU A 145 -0.04 6.95 13.85
N ILE A 146 -0.67 5.82 13.58
CA ILE A 146 -0.32 4.52 14.15
C ILE A 146 0.28 3.65 13.06
N VAL A 147 1.46 3.10 13.32
CA VAL A 147 2.12 2.11 12.45
C VAL A 147 1.91 0.71 13.03
N VAL A 148 2.21 0.52 14.32
CA VAL A 148 1.96 -0.73 15.04
C VAL A 148 1.23 -0.41 16.33
N LYS A 149 -0.04 -0.83 16.43
CA LYS A 149 -0.85 -0.56 17.61
C LYS A 149 -0.17 -1.03 18.88
N GLY A 150 -0.06 -0.14 19.87
CA GLY A 150 0.55 -0.39 21.16
C GLY A 150 2.07 -0.46 21.16
N GLN A 151 2.74 -0.20 20.02
CA GLN A 151 4.20 -0.30 19.90
C GLN A 151 4.83 0.85 19.11
N GLU A 152 4.12 1.39 18.12
CA GLU A 152 4.66 2.45 17.27
C GLU A 152 3.56 3.38 16.80
N GLY A 153 3.72 4.66 17.13
CA GLY A 153 2.85 5.75 16.73
C GLY A 153 3.47 7.11 17.04
N TYR A 154 2.98 8.11 16.35
CA TYR A 154 3.51 9.47 16.35
C TYR A 154 2.35 10.46 16.37
N CYS A 155 2.48 11.57 17.07
CA CYS A 155 1.44 12.58 17.22
C CYS A 155 1.95 14.00 16.92
N ARG A 156 1.03 14.88 16.67
CA ARG A 156 1.27 16.33 16.58
C ARG A 156 0.86 17.05 17.84
#